data_141e33c0ec5bacf5fce5c9b80a4f2f81
#
_entry.id   141e33c0ec5bacf5fce5c9b80a4f2f81
#
_cell.length_a   1.000
_cell.length_b   1.000
_cell.length_c   1.000
_cell.angle_alpha   90.00
_cell.angle_beta   90.00
_cell.angle_gamma   90.00
#
_symmetry.space_group_name_H-M   'P 1'
#
loop_
_entity.id
_entity.type
_entity.pdbx_description
1 polymer ?
#
loop_
_entity_poly.entity_id
_entity_poly.type
_entity_poly.pdbx_seq_one_letter_code
_entity_poly.pdbx_strand_id
1 'polypeptide(L)'
;IVHSIAFANYSEGFKPFHETVKKDFLQATSISAFSLVEVANAFKPILTEEASVVSIGISSTDVTAENYGYMAPIKSALETCSYNLAKSFGADTRVRFNTVNAGPLKTSASAGIPGYLESYLYAEKLTFRKQNLTTQEVANTAVFLLSPASSGINGQGIVVNAGMDRNYFDKEVVRLAMRPEK
;
A
#
# COMPACT_ATOMS: atom_id res chain seq x y z
N ILE A 1 8.00 13.17 7.28
CA ILE A 1 6.57 12.86 7.50
C ILE A 1 6.30 11.42 7.13
N VAL A 2 5.47 10.73 7.92
CA VAL A 2 4.89 9.44 7.54
C VAL A 2 3.39 9.60 7.35
N HIS A 3 2.89 9.32 6.15
CA HIS A 3 1.47 9.28 5.84
C HIS A 3 1.01 7.82 5.84
N SER A 4 0.45 7.37 6.95
CA SER A 4 -0.08 6.02 7.15
C SER A 4 -1.59 6.06 7.43
N ILE A 5 -2.32 6.77 6.57
CA ILE A 5 -3.76 6.98 6.67
C ILE A 5 -4.45 6.11 5.63
N ALA A 6 -5.46 5.36 6.07
CA ALA A 6 -6.34 4.62 5.18
C ALA A 6 -7.72 4.48 5.83
N PHE A 7 -8.75 4.65 5.02
CA PHE A 7 -10.14 4.47 5.41
C PHE A 7 -10.92 3.86 4.25
N ALA A 8 -11.75 2.89 4.56
CA ALA A 8 -12.72 2.35 3.63
C ALA A 8 -14.09 2.31 4.31
N ASN A 9 -15.12 2.70 3.59
CA ASN A 9 -16.51 2.59 4.01
C ASN A 9 -17.25 1.65 3.06
N TYR A 10 -18.05 0.79 3.60
CA TYR A 10 -18.93 -0.13 2.86
C TYR A 10 -20.34 0.03 3.40
N SER A 11 -20.93 1.22 3.19
CA SER A 11 -22.22 1.64 3.76
C SER A 11 -23.39 0.73 3.38
N GLU A 12 -23.28 0.03 2.25
CA GLU A 12 -24.28 -0.93 1.77
C GLU A 12 -23.75 -2.38 1.77
N GLY A 13 -22.73 -2.67 2.59
CA GLY A 13 -22.04 -3.94 2.64
C GLY A 13 -20.96 -4.11 1.58
N PHE A 14 -20.23 -5.22 1.65
CA PHE A 14 -19.18 -5.55 0.69
C PHE A 14 -19.83 -6.12 -0.58
N LYS A 15 -19.58 -5.50 -1.71
CA LYS A 15 -20.19 -5.81 -3.01
C LYS A 15 -19.15 -6.10 -4.07
N PRO A 16 -19.52 -6.75 -5.20
CA PRO A 16 -18.67 -6.80 -6.39
C PRO A 16 -18.23 -5.41 -6.83
N PHE A 17 -17.03 -5.30 -7.41
CA PHE A 17 -16.42 -4.00 -7.71
C PHE A 17 -17.31 -3.08 -8.57
N HIS A 18 -18.05 -3.64 -9.55
CA HIS A 18 -18.93 -2.85 -10.43
C HIS A 18 -20.16 -2.27 -9.70
N GLU A 19 -20.47 -2.75 -8.49
CA GLU A 19 -21.54 -2.24 -7.62
C GLU A 19 -21.01 -1.29 -6.53
N THR A 20 -19.75 -0.84 -6.66
CA THR A 20 -19.14 0.08 -5.70
C THR A 20 -19.99 1.34 -5.52
N VAL A 21 -20.30 1.66 -4.26
CA VAL A 21 -21.07 2.85 -3.90
C VAL A 21 -20.20 4.09 -4.12
N LYS A 22 -20.59 4.95 -5.06
CA LYS A 22 -19.82 6.16 -5.43
C LYS A 22 -19.45 7.03 -4.23
N LYS A 23 -20.38 7.23 -3.29
CA LYS A 23 -20.13 8.04 -2.08
C LYS A 23 -19.00 7.46 -1.24
N ASP A 24 -18.99 6.14 -1.04
CA ASP A 24 -17.97 5.44 -0.25
C ASP A 24 -16.60 5.52 -0.95
N PHE A 25 -16.58 5.31 -2.26
CA PHE A 25 -15.37 5.45 -3.07
C PHE A 25 -14.76 6.84 -2.98
N LEU A 26 -15.58 7.89 -3.14
CA LEU A 26 -15.11 9.28 -3.06
C LEU A 26 -14.61 9.64 -1.66
N GLN A 27 -15.30 9.19 -0.61
CA GLN A 27 -14.88 9.39 0.77
C GLN A 27 -13.53 8.70 1.05
N ALA A 28 -13.40 7.45 0.65
CA ALA A 28 -12.16 6.70 0.82
C ALA A 28 -11.00 7.31 0.01
N THR A 29 -11.25 7.80 -1.20
CA THR A 29 -10.26 8.52 -2.01
C THR A 29 -9.80 9.80 -1.33
N SER A 30 -10.72 10.60 -0.82
CA SER A 30 -10.40 11.83 -0.09
C SER A 30 -9.51 11.54 1.12
N ILE A 31 -9.91 10.57 1.96
CA ILE A 31 -9.22 10.28 3.22
C ILE A 31 -7.90 9.51 2.99
N SER A 32 -7.87 8.54 2.07
CA SER A 32 -6.74 7.60 1.95
C SER A 32 -5.71 8.01 0.90
N ALA A 33 -6.07 8.86 -0.07
CA ALA A 33 -5.17 9.27 -1.13
C ALA A 33 -4.97 10.79 -1.16
N PHE A 34 -6.04 11.58 -1.27
CA PHE A 34 -5.93 13.03 -1.43
C PHE A 34 -5.41 13.71 -0.16
N SER A 35 -5.66 13.16 1.01
CA SER A 35 -5.10 13.66 2.27
C SER A 35 -3.57 13.80 2.27
N LEU A 36 -2.84 13.00 1.47
CA LEU A 36 -1.40 13.18 1.29
C LEU A 36 -1.09 14.56 0.66
N VAL A 37 -1.90 14.98 -0.31
CA VAL A 37 -1.75 16.28 -0.98
C VAL A 37 -2.05 17.41 0.00
N GLU A 38 -3.13 17.28 0.79
CA GLU A 38 -3.51 18.26 1.81
C GLU A 38 -2.43 18.40 2.88
N VAL A 39 -1.93 17.28 3.41
CA VAL A 39 -0.84 17.26 4.39
C VAL A 39 0.43 17.88 3.81
N ALA A 40 0.83 17.49 2.60
CA ALA A 40 2.01 18.03 1.95
C ALA A 40 1.91 19.55 1.77
N ASN A 41 0.77 20.05 1.31
CA ASN A 41 0.53 21.48 1.13
C ASN A 41 0.56 22.23 2.47
N ALA A 42 -0.12 21.72 3.49
CA ALA A 42 -0.19 22.35 4.81
C ALA A 42 1.18 22.44 5.50
N PHE A 43 2.02 21.41 5.31
CA PHE A 43 3.34 21.34 5.94
C PHE A 43 4.45 22.00 5.11
N LYS A 44 4.24 22.30 3.83
CA LYS A 44 5.27 22.88 2.95
C LYS A 44 6.04 24.04 3.59
N PRO A 45 5.39 25.02 4.27
CA PRO A 45 6.09 26.19 4.84
C PRO A 45 7.05 25.86 6.00
N ILE A 46 6.91 24.68 6.63
CA ILE A 46 7.70 24.31 7.81
C ILE A 46 8.58 23.08 7.57
N LEU A 47 8.54 22.49 6.39
CA LEU A 47 9.46 21.42 6.02
C LEU A 47 10.88 21.96 5.84
N THR A 48 11.86 21.18 6.32
CA THR A 48 13.25 21.44 5.96
C THR A 48 13.43 21.20 4.46
N GLU A 49 14.42 21.86 3.86
CA GLU A 49 14.70 21.78 2.42
C GLU A 49 14.92 20.34 1.92
N GLU A 50 15.49 19.48 2.76
CA GLU A 50 15.80 18.07 2.45
C GLU A 50 14.86 17.08 3.16
N ALA A 51 13.66 17.50 3.56
CA ALA A 51 12.74 16.64 4.23
C ALA A 51 12.34 15.42 3.37
N SER A 52 11.89 14.36 4.02
CA SER A 52 11.35 13.17 3.37
C SER A 52 9.93 12.88 3.83
N VAL A 53 9.08 12.60 2.87
CA VAL A 53 7.68 12.19 3.08
C VAL A 53 7.51 10.77 2.55
N VAL A 54 7.00 9.89 3.40
CA VAL A 54 6.78 8.48 3.06
C VAL A 54 5.32 8.15 3.27
N SER A 55 4.66 7.61 2.25
CA SER A 55 3.31 7.07 2.34
C SER A 55 3.32 5.54 2.39
N ILE A 56 2.26 4.94 2.95
CA ILE A 56 2.11 3.49 3.03
C ILE A 56 1.08 3.03 1.97
N GLY A 57 1.60 2.38 0.95
CA GLY A 57 0.86 1.79 -0.17
C GLY A 57 0.59 0.30 0.02
N ILE A 58 0.33 -0.38 -1.11
CA ILE A 58 0.20 -1.83 -1.22
C ILE A 58 1.14 -2.36 -2.29
N SER A 59 1.58 -3.59 -2.16
CA SER A 59 2.63 -4.17 -3.00
C SER A 59 2.26 -4.32 -4.48
N SER A 60 0.98 -4.40 -4.80
CA SER A 60 0.52 -4.52 -6.19
C SER A 60 -0.82 -3.82 -6.37
N THR A 61 -0.88 -2.91 -7.34
CA THR A 61 -2.08 -2.19 -7.75
C THR A 61 -2.59 -2.63 -9.14
N ASP A 62 -1.82 -3.44 -9.82
CA ASP A 62 -2.06 -4.02 -11.15
C ASP A 62 -2.60 -5.46 -11.11
N VAL A 63 -2.81 -6.00 -9.92
CA VAL A 63 -3.47 -7.29 -9.68
C VAL A 63 -4.72 -7.09 -8.83
N THR A 64 -5.66 -8.03 -8.91
CA THR A 64 -6.92 -7.97 -8.19
C THR A 64 -6.95 -8.97 -7.04
N ALA A 65 -7.61 -8.61 -5.94
CA ALA A 65 -7.95 -9.50 -4.83
C ALA A 65 -9.44 -9.38 -4.54
N GLU A 66 -10.14 -10.51 -4.46
CA GLU A 66 -11.60 -10.55 -4.28
C GLU A 66 -12.06 -9.77 -3.04
N ASN A 67 -11.28 -9.83 -1.96
CA ASN A 67 -11.64 -9.25 -0.66
C ASN A 67 -11.04 -7.86 -0.41
N TYR A 68 -10.56 -7.17 -1.46
CA TYR A 68 -9.96 -5.85 -1.29
C TYR A 68 -10.83 -4.69 -1.79
N GLY A 69 -11.93 -5.00 -2.49
CA GLY A 69 -12.91 -4.03 -2.98
C GLY A 69 -12.26 -2.93 -3.82
N TYR A 70 -12.63 -1.70 -3.54
CA TYR A 70 -12.15 -0.52 -4.28
C TYR A 70 -10.84 0.08 -3.72
N MET A 71 -10.19 -0.55 -2.74
CA MET A 71 -8.99 0.04 -2.13
C MET A 71 -7.75 -0.02 -3.04
N ALA A 72 -7.66 -0.98 -3.97
CA ALA A 72 -6.54 -1.03 -4.91
C ALA A 72 -6.45 0.22 -5.80
N PRO A 73 -7.50 0.67 -6.51
CA PRO A 73 -7.46 1.95 -7.25
C PRO A 73 -7.17 3.16 -6.36
N ILE A 74 -7.64 3.19 -5.11
CA ILE A 74 -7.34 4.28 -4.19
C ILE A 74 -5.86 4.29 -3.79
N LYS A 75 -5.27 3.13 -3.53
CA LYS A 75 -3.83 3.01 -3.23
C LYS A 75 -2.96 3.33 -4.45
N SER A 76 -3.42 3.01 -5.66
CA SER A 76 -2.79 3.46 -6.91
C SER A 76 -2.81 4.99 -7.02
N ALA A 77 -3.95 5.62 -6.70
CA ALA A 77 -4.05 7.07 -6.67
C ALA A 77 -3.11 7.70 -5.62
N LEU A 78 -3.00 7.13 -4.41
CA LEU A 78 -2.06 7.57 -3.38
C LEU A 78 -0.61 7.56 -3.89
N GLU A 79 -0.20 6.46 -4.51
CA GLU A 79 1.15 6.30 -5.07
C GLU A 79 1.42 7.34 -6.17
N THR A 80 0.47 7.51 -7.10
CA THR A 80 0.57 8.51 -8.16
C THR A 80 0.58 9.93 -7.62
N CYS A 81 -0.19 10.24 -6.57
CA CYS A 81 -0.11 11.53 -5.87
C CYS A 81 1.31 11.77 -5.31
N SER A 82 1.94 10.74 -4.73
CA SER A 82 3.33 10.83 -4.24
C SER A 82 4.30 11.25 -5.36
N TYR A 83 4.20 10.65 -6.55
CA TYR A 83 5.06 11.01 -7.70
C TYR A 83 4.85 12.45 -8.17
N ASN A 84 3.60 12.89 -8.23
CA ASN A 84 3.27 14.26 -8.63
C ASN A 84 3.72 15.29 -7.59
N LEU A 85 3.62 14.97 -6.29
CA LEU A 85 4.15 15.80 -5.22
C LEU A 85 5.68 15.89 -5.28
N ALA A 86 6.38 14.77 -5.52
CA ALA A 86 7.83 14.77 -5.73
C ALA A 86 8.23 15.74 -6.84
N LYS A 87 7.53 15.73 -7.97
CA LYS A 87 7.78 16.65 -9.09
C LYS A 87 7.45 18.10 -8.74
N SER A 88 6.31 18.34 -8.08
CA SER A 88 5.85 19.69 -7.72
C SER A 88 6.80 20.35 -6.71
N PHE A 89 7.21 19.62 -5.67
CA PHE A 89 8.13 20.14 -4.65
C PHE A 89 9.56 20.28 -5.17
N GLY A 90 9.97 19.44 -6.11
CA GLY A 90 11.28 19.50 -6.73
C GLY A 90 11.54 20.76 -7.55
N ALA A 91 10.54 21.63 -7.74
CA ALA A 91 10.71 22.92 -8.39
C ALA A 91 11.47 23.93 -7.52
N ASP A 92 11.32 23.87 -6.21
CA ASP A 92 11.83 24.86 -5.25
C ASP A 92 12.43 24.25 -3.96
N THR A 93 12.42 22.91 -3.83
CA THR A 93 12.97 22.20 -2.65
C THR A 93 13.70 20.92 -3.06
N ARG A 94 14.38 20.28 -2.10
CA ARG A 94 14.91 18.92 -2.21
C ARG A 94 14.09 17.89 -1.42
N VAL A 95 12.86 18.25 -1.07
CA VAL A 95 11.92 17.35 -0.38
C VAL A 95 11.60 16.13 -1.25
N ARG A 96 11.71 14.95 -0.67
CA ARG A 96 11.47 13.67 -1.35
C ARG A 96 10.14 13.08 -0.93
N PHE A 97 9.44 12.50 -1.90
CA PHE A 97 8.18 11.77 -1.69
C PHE A 97 8.32 10.36 -2.24
N ASN A 98 8.14 9.36 -1.38
CA ASN A 98 8.21 7.95 -1.76
C ASN A 98 7.09 7.15 -1.09
N THR A 99 6.81 5.98 -1.61
CA THR A 99 5.81 5.08 -1.05
C THR A 99 6.45 3.74 -0.68
N VAL A 100 6.12 3.20 0.51
CA VAL A 100 6.42 1.82 0.86
C VAL A 100 5.19 0.98 0.52
N ASN A 101 5.33 0.13 -0.48
CA ASN A 101 4.27 -0.72 -1.00
C ASN A 101 4.35 -2.10 -0.34
N ALA A 102 3.62 -2.26 0.76
CA ALA A 102 3.66 -3.45 1.58
C ALA A 102 2.74 -4.57 1.08
N GLY A 103 3.20 -5.81 1.18
CA GLY A 103 2.34 -6.99 1.14
C GLY A 103 1.40 -7.04 2.36
N PRO A 104 0.49 -8.02 2.44
CA PRO A 104 -0.45 -8.13 3.54
C PRO A 104 0.25 -8.21 4.90
N LEU A 105 -0.23 -7.38 5.84
CA LEU A 105 0.27 -7.30 7.21
C LEU A 105 -0.84 -7.59 8.21
N LYS A 106 -0.54 -8.32 9.27
CA LYS A 106 -1.48 -8.53 10.37
C LYS A 106 -1.41 -7.34 11.33
N THR A 107 -2.42 -6.49 11.27
CA THR A 107 -2.54 -5.28 12.09
C THR A 107 -3.97 -5.14 12.62
N SER A 108 -4.19 -4.27 13.61
CA SER A 108 -5.55 -3.94 14.07
C SER A 108 -6.43 -3.37 12.96
N ALA A 109 -5.86 -2.58 12.05
CA ALA A 109 -6.59 -2.02 10.91
C ALA A 109 -7.01 -3.11 9.91
N SER A 110 -6.14 -4.08 9.62
CA SER A 110 -6.45 -5.17 8.69
C SER A 110 -7.47 -6.16 9.24
N ALA A 111 -7.57 -6.29 10.56
CA ALA A 111 -8.56 -7.15 11.21
C ALA A 111 -10.02 -6.72 10.95
N GLY A 112 -10.24 -5.44 10.58
CA GLY A 112 -11.56 -4.92 10.21
C GLY A 112 -11.96 -5.16 8.75
N ILE A 113 -11.09 -5.74 7.92
CA ILE A 113 -11.37 -6.01 6.51
C ILE A 113 -12.01 -7.40 6.37
N PRO A 114 -13.23 -7.51 5.82
CA PRO A 114 -13.87 -8.82 5.59
C PRO A 114 -13.00 -9.74 4.72
N GLY A 115 -12.83 -11.00 5.12
CA GLY A 115 -12.03 -11.98 4.36
C GLY A 115 -10.52 -11.75 4.37
N TYR A 116 -10.02 -10.78 5.14
CA TYR A 116 -8.59 -10.46 5.17
C TYR A 116 -7.70 -11.61 5.63
N LEU A 117 -8.17 -12.41 6.57
CA LEU A 117 -7.41 -13.56 7.07
C LEU A 117 -7.09 -14.57 5.96
N GLU A 118 -8.04 -14.83 5.07
CA GLU A 118 -7.87 -15.75 3.94
C GLU A 118 -6.83 -15.19 2.96
N SER A 119 -6.92 -13.90 2.63
CA SER A 119 -5.93 -13.21 1.80
C SER A 119 -4.53 -13.22 2.44
N TYR A 120 -4.46 -13.03 3.75
CA TYR A 120 -3.20 -13.06 4.50
C TYR A 120 -2.56 -14.47 4.49
N LEU A 121 -3.35 -15.53 4.70
CA LEU A 121 -2.87 -16.91 4.65
C LEU A 121 -2.49 -17.34 3.23
N TYR A 122 -3.22 -16.88 2.22
CA TYR A 122 -2.88 -17.08 0.82
C TYR A 122 -1.54 -16.41 0.47
N ALA A 123 -1.38 -15.15 0.85
CA ALA A 123 -0.14 -14.39 0.64
C ALA A 123 1.07 -15.10 1.27
N GLU A 124 0.92 -15.67 2.46
CA GLU A 124 1.97 -16.47 3.11
C GLU A 124 2.48 -17.59 2.22
N LYS A 125 1.57 -18.30 1.54
CA LYS A 125 1.93 -19.39 0.62
C LYS A 125 2.63 -18.90 -0.65
N LEU A 126 2.39 -17.66 -1.05
CA LEU A 126 3.01 -17.05 -2.22
C LEU A 126 4.38 -16.46 -1.93
N THR A 127 4.69 -16.02 -0.72
CA THR A 127 6.02 -15.50 -0.41
C THR A 127 7.10 -16.56 -0.68
N PHE A 128 8.27 -16.13 -1.16
CA PHE A 128 9.37 -17.07 -1.43
C PHE A 128 9.85 -17.81 -0.17
N ARG A 129 9.74 -17.19 0.99
CA ARG A 129 10.13 -17.76 2.27
C ARG A 129 9.00 -18.51 3.01
N LYS A 130 7.78 -18.56 2.42
CA LYS A 130 6.59 -19.19 3.02
C LYS A 130 6.24 -18.65 4.40
N GLN A 131 6.51 -17.40 4.59
CA GLN A 131 6.26 -16.67 5.82
C GLN A 131 5.89 -15.23 5.49
N ASN A 132 4.79 -14.74 6.07
CA ASN A 132 4.36 -13.38 5.88
C ASN A 132 5.35 -12.35 6.43
N LEU A 133 5.17 -11.11 5.98
CA LEU A 133 5.91 -9.96 6.48
C LEU A 133 5.54 -9.64 7.93
N THR A 134 6.51 -9.06 8.63
CA THR A 134 6.28 -8.34 9.87
C THR A 134 6.12 -6.85 9.61
N THR A 135 5.42 -6.16 10.50
CA THR A 135 5.32 -4.68 10.46
C THR A 135 6.70 -4.03 10.58
N GLN A 136 7.62 -4.67 11.31
CA GLN A 136 8.99 -4.17 11.47
C GLN A 136 9.78 -4.15 10.16
N GLU A 137 9.60 -5.13 9.28
CA GLU A 137 10.28 -5.17 7.98
C GLU A 137 9.82 -4.01 7.09
N VAL A 138 8.53 -3.69 7.11
CA VAL A 138 7.96 -2.54 6.39
C VAL A 138 8.45 -1.22 7.02
N ALA A 139 8.46 -1.14 8.35
CA ALA A 139 8.95 0.03 9.08
C ALA A 139 10.43 0.31 8.80
N ASN A 140 11.27 -0.72 8.70
CA ASN A 140 12.69 -0.56 8.36
C ASN A 140 12.88 0.11 6.99
N THR A 141 12.07 -0.25 6.00
CA THR A 141 12.08 0.41 4.69
C THR A 141 11.62 1.86 4.78
N ALA A 142 10.58 2.14 5.56
CA ALA A 142 10.13 3.51 5.79
C ALA A 142 11.22 4.36 6.46
N VAL A 143 11.88 3.84 7.49
CA VAL A 143 13.02 4.51 8.16
C VAL A 143 14.16 4.77 7.18
N PHE A 144 14.52 3.80 6.33
CA PHE A 144 15.51 3.99 5.29
C PHE A 144 15.12 5.14 4.34
N LEU A 145 13.88 5.16 3.86
CA LEU A 145 13.38 6.21 2.95
C LEU A 145 13.30 7.60 3.62
N LEU A 146 13.12 7.65 4.92
CA LEU A 146 13.14 8.90 5.70
C LEU A 146 14.57 9.41 5.96
N SER A 147 15.56 8.53 5.87
CA SER A 147 16.95 8.85 6.19
C SER A 147 17.71 9.48 5.00
N PRO A 148 18.84 10.16 5.24
CA PRO A 148 19.73 10.64 4.19
C PRO A 148 20.32 9.53 3.31
N ALA A 149 20.35 8.26 3.79
CA ALA A 149 20.85 7.13 3.01
C ALA A 149 20.05 6.86 1.73
N SER A 150 18.81 7.38 1.64
CA SER A 150 17.93 7.29 0.46
C SER A 150 17.88 8.60 -0.34
N SER A 151 18.85 9.48 -0.22
CA SER A 151 18.85 10.83 -0.85
C SER A 151 18.65 10.82 -2.37
N GLY A 152 19.07 9.77 -3.06
CA GLY A 152 18.84 9.57 -4.50
C GLY A 152 17.49 8.95 -4.86
N ILE A 153 16.62 8.62 -3.88
CA ILE A 153 15.32 7.99 -4.11
C ILE A 153 14.22 9.03 -3.93
N ASN A 154 13.56 9.40 -5.03
CA ASN A 154 12.46 10.35 -5.04
C ASN A 154 11.41 9.95 -6.09
N GLY A 155 10.14 10.00 -5.75
CA GLY A 155 9.04 9.60 -6.64
C GLY A 155 9.03 8.08 -6.90
N GLN A 156 9.36 7.25 -5.91
CA GLN A 156 9.41 5.80 -6.07
C GLN A 156 8.48 5.07 -5.11
N GLY A 157 7.87 3.98 -5.62
CA GLY A 157 7.19 2.97 -4.80
C GLY A 157 8.14 1.79 -4.54
N ILE A 158 8.52 1.59 -3.29
CA ILE A 158 9.40 0.49 -2.89
C ILE A 158 8.55 -0.67 -2.40
N VAL A 159 8.58 -1.78 -3.14
CA VAL A 159 7.82 -2.99 -2.81
C VAL A 159 8.52 -3.78 -1.70
N VAL A 160 7.73 -4.11 -0.66
CA VAL A 160 8.14 -4.96 0.46
C VAL A 160 7.10 -6.07 0.62
N ASN A 161 7.32 -7.25 0.02
CA ASN A 161 6.34 -8.33 -0.02
C ASN A 161 6.96 -9.75 -0.01
N ALA A 162 8.24 -9.86 0.28
CA ALA A 162 8.98 -11.15 0.31
C ALA A 162 8.82 -11.97 -0.98
N GLY A 163 8.73 -11.31 -2.15
CA GLY A 163 8.63 -11.95 -3.46
C GLY A 163 7.23 -12.48 -3.82
N MET A 164 6.20 -12.14 -3.05
CA MET A 164 4.84 -12.64 -3.25
C MET A 164 4.32 -12.39 -4.68
N ASP A 165 4.50 -11.17 -5.20
CA ASP A 165 4.05 -10.76 -6.54
C ASP A 165 4.91 -11.32 -7.69
N ARG A 166 6.03 -11.97 -7.38
CA ARG A 166 6.96 -12.58 -8.34
C ARG A 166 6.82 -14.11 -8.41
N ASN A 167 6.00 -14.69 -7.54
CA ASN A 167 5.79 -16.13 -7.49
C ASN A 167 4.65 -16.54 -8.45
N TYR A 168 5.02 -16.79 -9.70
CA TYR A 168 4.05 -17.17 -10.74
C TYR A 168 3.53 -18.60 -10.59
N PHE A 169 4.40 -19.52 -10.15
CA PHE A 169 4.06 -20.94 -10.01
C PHE A 169 4.70 -21.54 -8.76
N ASP A 170 3.88 -22.19 -7.93
CA ASP A 170 4.31 -22.81 -6.69
C ASP A 170 3.73 -24.22 -6.55
N LYS A 171 4.60 -25.22 -6.46
CA LYS A 171 4.21 -26.63 -6.37
C LYS A 171 3.43 -26.93 -5.08
N GLU A 172 3.73 -26.23 -3.98
CA GLU A 172 3.01 -26.43 -2.72
C GLU A 172 1.59 -25.90 -2.82
N VAL A 173 1.39 -24.72 -3.43
CA VAL A 173 0.06 -24.16 -3.70
C VAL A 173 -0.75 -25.11 -4.59
N VAL A 174 -0.13 -25.64 -5.64
CA VAL A 174 -0.77 -26.64 -6.51
C VAL A 174 -1.16 -27.89 -5.73
N ARG A 175 -0.28 -28.41 -4.88
CA ARG A 175 -0.56 -29.59 -4.04
C ARG A 175 -1.74 -29.36 -3.09
N LEU A 176 -1.85 -28.15 -2.52
CA LEU A 176 -2.98 -27.77 -1.66
C LEU A 176 -4.30 -27.63 -2.43
N ALA A 177 -4.21 -27.24 -3.72
CA ALA A 177 -5.37 -27.12 -4.60
C ALA A 177 -5.84 -28.46 -5.18
N MET A 178 -4.95 -29.44 -5.28
CA MET A 178 -5.29 -30.80 -5.75
C MET A 178 -6.17 -31.46 -4.69
N ARG A 179 -7.36 -31.87 -5.08
CA ARG A 179 -8.23 -32.68 -4.21
C ARG A 179 -7.55 -34.03 -3.99
N PRO A 180 -7.49 -34.54 -2.75
CA PRO A 180 -7.07 -35.92 -2.55
C PRO A 180 -8.01 -36.79 -3.37
N GLU A 181 -7.44 -37.68 -4.17
CA GLU A 181 -8.22 -38.72 -4.84
C GLU A 181 -9.04 -39.45 -3.78
N LYS A 182 -10.35 -39.58 -4.01
CA LYS A 182 -11.27 -40.27 -3.10
C LYS A 182 -11.01 -41.76 -3.08
#